data_f09484ce36bae868c85e7d38d1c1dea6
#
_entry.id   f09484ce36bae868c85e7d38d1c1dea6
#
_cell.length_a   1.000
_cell.length_b   1.000
_cell.length_c   1.000
_cell.angle_alpha   90.00
_cell.angle_beta   90.00
_cell.angle_gamma   90.00
#
_symmetry.space_group_name_H-M   'P 1'
#
loop_
_entity.id
_entity.type
_entity.pdbx_description
1 polymer ?
#
loop_
_entity_poly.entity_id
_entity_poly.type
_entity_poly.pdbx_seq_one_letter_code
_entity_poly.pdbx_strand_id
1 'polypeptide(L)'
;MIRTLALVFSALFPLAALAADGSAPVEDEFVRPTGDSDLSEFLWVKRPIVVFADTPADPRFQQQIDMLIEGEAAMRDRDVVVLTDTDPSAQSPIRSQLRPRGFQMVFVDKDGVVKLRKPSPWSVREIGRSIDKTPLREREIRERRQGS
;
A
#
# COMPACT_ATOMS: atom_id res chain seq x y z
N MET A 1 -9.40 -16.58 77.49
CA MET A 1 -9.14 -15.36 76.70
C MET A 1 -8.47 -15.78 75.36
N ILE A 2 -9.25 -15.86 74.30
CA ILE A 2 -8.76 -16.27 72.99
C ILE A 2 -8.73 -15.00 72.14
N ARG A 3 -7.51 -14.55 71.77
CA ARG A 3 -7.29 -13.47 70.80
C ARG A 3 -7.22 -14.08 69.38
N THR A 4 -8.26 -13.91 68.62
CA THR A 4 -8.29 -14.24 67.26
C THR A 4 -7.52 -13.18 66.43
N LEU A 5 -6.41 -13.57 65.83
CA LEU A 5 -5.62 -12.76 64.90
C LEU A 5 -6.23 -12.92 63.51
N ALA A 6 -6.85 -11.86 63.00
CA ALA A 6 -7.36 -11.81 61.66
C ALA A 6 -6.18 -11.51 60.68
N LEU A 7 -5.87 -12.48 59.84
CA LEU A 7 -4.89 -12.37 58.78
C LEU A 7 -5.58 -11.76 57.56
N VAL A 8 -5.29 -10.50 57.29
CA VAL A 8 -5.73 -9.82 56.05
C VAL A 8 -4.80 -10.22 54.93
N PHE A 9 -5.28 -11.05 54.03
CA PHE A 9 -4.58 -11.42 52.82
C PHE A 9 -4.83 -10.30 51.78
N SER A 10 -3.85 -9.42 51.62
CA SER A 10 -3.86 -8.43 50.54
C SER A 10 -3.42 -9.11 49.24
N ALA A 11 -4.38 -9.44 48.39
CA ALA A 11 -4.10 -9.97 47.06
C ALA A 11 -3.63 -8.81 46.17
N LEU A 12 -2.34 -8.74 45.93
CA LEU A 12 -1.76 -7.90 44.89
C LEU A 12 -2.06 -8.55 43.52
N PHE A 13 -3.03 -8.00 42.80
CA PHE A 13 -3.20 -8.33 41.36
C PHE A 13 -2.14 -7.57 40.57
N PRO A 14 -1.28 -8.23 39.81
CA PRO A 14 -0.47 -7.53 38.81
C PRO A 14 -1.40 -7.09 37.69
N LEU A 15 -1.53 -5.78 37.54
CA LEU A 15 -2.13 -5.18 36.36
C LEU A 15 -1.18 -5.47 35.17
N ALA A 16 -1.48 -6.53 34.43
CA ALA A 16 -0.82 -6.77 33.15
C ALA A 16 -1.19 -5.60 32.22
N ALA A 17 -0.27 -4.67 32.05
CA ALA A 17 -0.34 -3.69 30.99
C ALA A 17 -0.32 -4.47 29.66
N LEU A 18 -1.47 -4.61 29.01
CA LEU A 18 -1.50 -4.91 27.60
C LEU A 18 -0.82 -3.72 26.90
N ALA A 19 0.43 -3.90 26.53
CA ALA A 19 1.04 -3.05 25.54
C ALA A 19 0.21 -3.24 24.26
N ALA A 20 -0.66 -2.28 23.95
CA ALA A 20 -1.27 -2.19 22.66
C ALA A 20 -0.12 -1.99 21.68
N ASP A 21 0.14 -3.02 20.87
CA ASP A 21 1.08 -2.94 19.75
C ASP A 21 0.51 -1.87 18.82
N GLY A 22 1.16 -0.69 18.81
CA GLY A 22 0.74 0.47 18.03
C GLY A 22 1.07 0.30 16.54
N SER A 23 0.86 -0.87 15.99
CA SER A 23 0.90 -1.10 14.55
C SER A 23 -0.28 -0.36 13.95
N ALA A 24 -0.02 0.80 13.34
CA ALA A 24 -0.99 1.44 12.46
C ALA A 24 -1.50 0.41 11.45
N PRO A 25 -2.79 0.44 11.09
CA PRO A 25 -3.31 -0.50 10.11
C PRO A 25 -2.45 -0.47 8.85
N VAL A 26 -1.95 -1.62 8.43
CA VAL A 26 -1.11 -1.79 7.23
C VAL A 26 -1.80 -1.23 5.97
N GLU A 27 -3.10 -1.00 6.06
CA GLU A 27 -3.93 -0.44 4.99
C GLU A 27 -3.63 1.00 4.61
N ASP A 28 -3.01 1.80 5.49
CA ASP A 28 -2.67 3.21 5.21
C ASP A 28 -1.21 3.41 4.79
N GLU A 29 -0.43 2.36 4.71
CA GLU A 29 0.95 2.42 4.27
C GLU A 29 1.01 2.67 2.75
N PHE A 30 1.71 3.76 2.35
CA PHE A 30 1.79 4.16 0.94
C PHE A 30 2.53 3.15 0.06
N VAL A 31 3.63 2.58 0.57
CA VAL A 31 4.41 1.55 -0.12
C VAL A 31 4.40 0.29 0.72
N ARG A 32 3.88 -0.79 0.19
CA ARG A 32 3.83 -2.08 0.89
C ARG A 32 4.02 -3.26 -0.07
N PRO A 33 4.47 -4.43 0.41
CA PRO A 33 4.57 -5.61 -0.43
C PRO A 33 3.18 -6.08 -0.89
N THR A 34 3.13 -6.73 -2.05
CA THR A 34 1.89 -7.36 -2.54
C THR A 34 1.37 -8.43 -1.58
N GLY A 35 2.28 -9.23 -0.97
CA GLY A 35 1.88 -10.33 -0.09
C GLY A 35 0.83 -11.22 -0.74
N ASP A 36 -0.21 -11.52 0.00
CA ASP A 36 -1.38 -12.29 -0.44
C ASP A 36 -2.54 -11.42 -0.95
N SER A 37 -2.31 -10.11 -1.11
CA SER A 37 -3.32 -9.18 -1.61
C SER A 37 -3.76 -9.52 -3.03
N ASP A 38 -5.03 -9.25 -3.32
CA ASP A 38 -5.61 -9.32 -4.66
C ASP A 38 -5.95 -7.91 -5.16
N LEU A 39 -5.88 -7.68 -6.47
CA LEU A 39 -6.23 -6.38 -7.05
C LEU A 39 -7.68 -5.97 -6.79
N SER A 40 -8.57 -6.93 -6.59
CA SER A 40 -9.99 -6.67 -6.27
C SER A 40 -10.18 -5.90 -4.96
N GLU A 41 -9.24 -5.99 -4.03
CA GLU A 41 -9.29 -5.27 -2.76
C GLU A 41 -9.22 -3.75 -2.93
N PHE A 42 -8.68 -3.28 -4.05
CA PHE A 42 -8.48 -1.86 -4.35
C PHE A 42 -9.58 -1.26 -5.22
N LEU A 43 -10.51 -2.08 -5.73
CA LEU A 43 -11.57 -1.62 -6.61
C LEU A 43 -12.35 -0.47 -5.97
N TRP A 44 -12.47 0.63 -6.71
CA TRP A 44 -13.20 1.85 -6.35
C TRP A 44 -12.67 2.60 -5.12
N VAL A 45 -11.56 2.14 -4.54
CA VAL A 45 -10.92 2.72 -3.35
C VAL A 45 -9.57 3.35 -3.68
N LYS A 46 -8.69 2.60 -4.34
CA LYS A 46 -7.31 3.00 -4.63
C LYS A 46 -6.93 2.69 -6.09
N ARG A 47 -5.87 3.36 -6.54
CA ARG A 47 -5.18 3.08 -7.80
C ARG A 47 -3.85 2.40 -7.48
N PRO A 48 -3.76 1.07 -7.61
CA PRO A 48 -2.48 0.41 -7.39
C PRO A 48 -1.47 0.75 -8.48
N ILE A 49 -0.27 1.13 -8.05
CA ILE A 49 0.93 1.07 -8.88
C ILE A 49 1.75 -0.09 -8.37
N VAL A 50 1.88 -1.13 -9.19
CA VAL A 50 2.64 -2.32 -8.83
C VAL A 50 4.02 -2.23 -9.45
N VAL A 51 5.05 -2.32 -8.62
CA VAL A 51 6.45 -2.29 -9.07
C VAL A 51 7.05 -3.68 -8.88
N PHE A 52 7.30 -4.34 -10.01
CA PHE A 52 7.88 -5.67 -10.06
C PHE A 52 9.37 -5.61 -10.35
N ALA A 53 10.11 -6.53 -9.76
CA ALA A 53 11.49 -6.86 -10.13
C ALA A 53 11.77 -8.32 -9.79
N ASP A 54 12.87 -8.87 -10.30
CA ASP A 54 13.29 -10.23 -9.96
C ASP A 54 14.07 -10.29 -8.65
N THR A 55 14.55 -9.14 -8.17
CA THR A 55 15.30 -8.98 -6.92
C THR A 55 15.12 -7.57 -6.38
N PRO A 56 15.11 -7.37 -5.05
CA PRO A 56 15.10 -6.04 -4.45
C PRO A 56 16.35 -5.21 -4.77
N ALA A 57 17.44 -5.83 -5.20
CA ALA A 57 18.69 -5.17 -5.60
C ALA A 57 18.65 -4.59 -7.03
N ASP A 58 17.60 -4.80 -7.81
CA ASP A 58 17.48 -4.23 -9.16
C ASP A 58 17.51 -2.69 -9.06
N PRO A 59 18.49 -2.01 -9.72
CA PRO A 59 18.60 -0.55 -9.63
C PRO A 59 17.37 0.19 -10.15
N ARG A 60 16.65 -0.38 -11.12
CA ARG A 60 15.43 0.21 -11.66
C ARG A 60 14.29 0.17 -10.63
N PHE A 61 14.23 -0.92 -9.88
CA PHE A 61 13.27 -1.05 -8.77
C PHE A 61 13.54 0.01 -7.70
N GLN A 62 14.79 0.11 -7.22
CA GLN A 62 15.18 1.08 -6.22
C GLN A 62 14.90 2.52 -6.68
N GLN A 63 15.28 2.85 -7.91
CA GLN A 63 15.02 4.17 -8.50
C GLN A 63 13.52 4.48 -8.57
N GLN A 64 12.71 3.53 -9.02
CA GLN A 64 11.26 3.75 -9.13
C GLN A 64 10.62 3.96 -7.76
N ILE A 65 11.00 3.17 -6.77
CA ILE A 65 10.47 3.32 -5.40
C ILE A 65 10.89 4.64 -4.79
N ASP A 66 12.14 5.05 -4.92
CA ASP A 66 12.62 6.33 -4.43
C ASP A 66 11.84 7.50 -5.03
N MET A 67 11.61 7.50 -6.34
CA MET A 67 10.80 8.52 -7.01
C MET A 67 9.36 8.56 -6.52
N LEU A 68 8.74 7.41 -6.27
CA LEU A 68 7.38 7.32 -5.76
C LEU A 68 7.28 7.83 -4.32
N ILE A 69 8.24 7.47 -3.46
CA ILE A 69 8.30 7.96 -2.07
C ILE A 69 8.49 9.47 -2.04
N GLU A 70 9.41 9.99 -2.84
CA GLU A 70 9.65 11.43 -2.95
C GLU A 70 8.41 12.20 -3.42
N GLY A 71 7.62 11.60 -4.31
CA GLY A 71 6.36 12.16 -4.83
C GLY A 71 5.10 11.68 -4.12
N GLU A 72 5.20 11.14 -2.91
CA GLU A 72 4.07 10.52 -2.19
C GLU A 72 2.84 11.42 -2.10
N ALA A 73 3.01 12.70 -1.75
CA ALA A 73 1.88 13.63 -1.60
C ALA A 73 1.06 13.75 -2.90
N ALA A 74 1.73 13.88 -4.04
CA ALA A 74 1.08 13.96 -5.34
C ALA A 74 0.38 12.66 -5.74
N MET A 75 0.93 11.53 -5.31
CA MET A 75 0.34 10.21 -5.57
C MET A 75 -0.86 9.95 -4.66
N ARG A 76 -0.75 10.27 -3.38
CA ARG A 76 -1.88 10.15 -2.43
C ARG A 76 -3.06 11.03 -2.81
N ASP A 77 -2.83 12.21 -3.35
CA ASP A 77 -3.92 13.08 -3.88
C ASP A 77 -4.74 12.41 -5.00
N ARG A 78 -4.14 11.43 -5.66
CA ARG A 78 -4.75 10.62 -6.72
C ARG A 78 -5.21 9.23 -6.24
N ASP A 79 -5.27 9.03 -4.93
CA ASP A 79 -5.62 7.75 -4.30
C ASP A 79 -4.72 6.58 -4.74
N VAL A 80 -3.43 6.85 -5.00
CA VAL A 80 -2.44 5.84 -5.35
C VAL A 80 -1.95 5.10 -4.10
N VAL A 81 -1.80 3.81 -4.23
CA VAL A 81 -1.04 2.94 -3.35
C VAL A 81 0.04 2.24 -4.16
N VAL A 82 1.22 2.09 -3.60
CA VAL A 82 2.35 1.41 -4.25
C VAL A 82 2.50 0.01 -3.67
N LEU A 83 2.45 -0.99 -4.53
CA LEU A 83 2.65 -2.37 -4.19
C LEU A 83 3.98 -2.86 -4.78
N THR A 84 4.78 -3.56 -3.99
CA THR A 84 6.09 -4.05 -4.41
C THR A 84 6.10 -5.57 -4.46
N ASP A 85 6.71 -6.13 -5.48
CA ASP A 85 6.94 -7.55 -5.61
C ASP A 85 8.31 -7.80 -6.27
N THR A 86 9.25 -8.28 -5.48
CA THR A 86 10.64 -8.55 -5.89
C THR A 86 11.02 -10.01 -5.73
N ASP A 87 10.04 -10.88 -5.54
CA ASP A 87 10.24 -12.32 -5.40
C ASP A 87 9.34 -13.11 -6.36
N PRO A 88 9.84 -13.42 -7.58
CA PRO A 88 9.09 -14.23 -8.55
C PRO A 88 8.73 -15.62 -8.03
N SER A 89 9.55 -16.19 -7.15
CA SER A 89 9.34 -17.55 -6.62
C SER A 89 8.14 -17.66 -5.69
N ALA A 90 7.77 -16.57 -5.01
CA ALA A 90 6.62 -16.52 -4.12
C ALA A 90 5.28 -16.58 -4.86
N GLN A 91 5.26 -16.31 -6.18
CA GLN A 91 4.07 -16.36 -7.03
C GLN A 91 2.86 -15.66 -6.40
N SER A 92 3.02 -14.39 -6.00
CA SER A 92 1.93 -13.60 -5.42
C SER A 92 0.69 -13.62 -6.32
N PRO A 93 -0.53 -13.49 -5.79
CA PRO A 93 -1.76 -13.42 -6.59
C PRO A 93 -1.70 -12.31 -7.65
N ILE A 94 -1.17 -11.13 -7.28
CA ILE A 94 -1.02 -9.99 -8.19
C ILE A 94 0.00 -10.30 -9.30
N ARG A 95 1.14 -10.92 -8.98
CA ARG A 95 2.11 -11.36 -9.98
C ARG A 95 1.51 -12.36 -10.95
N SER A 96 0.75 -13.32 -10.46
CA SER A 96 0.09 -14.32 -11.29
C SER A 96 -0.96 -13.70 -12.22
N GLN A 97 -1.64 -12.65 -11.77
CA GLN A 97 -2.64 -11.93 -12.55
C GLN A 97 -2.00 -11.02 -13.61
N LEU A 98 -0.98 -10.25 -13.24
CA LEU A 98 -0.36 -9.24 -14.11
C LEU A 98 0.77 -9.81 -14.98
N ARG A 99 1.38 -10.92 -14.62
CA ARG A 99 2.42 -11.64 -15.37
C ARG A 99 3.56 -10.73 -15.86
N PRO A 100 4.27 -10.06 -14.94
CA PRO A 100 5.39 -9.19 -15.33
C PRO A 100 6.57 -10.00 -15.83
N ARG A 101 7.46 -9.33 -16.57
CA ARG A 101 8.76 -9.86 -17.00
C ARG A 101 9.86 -8.93 -16.51
N GLY A 102 10.73 -9.43 -15.60
CA GLY A 102 11.78 -8.61 -15.00
C GLY A 102 11.23 -7.37 -14.32
N PHE A 103 11.94 -6.24 -14.42
CA PHE A 103 11.41 -4.98 -13.93
C PHE A 103 10.21 -4.54 -14.76
N GLN A 104 9.13 -4.21 -14.06
CA GLN A 104 7.95 -3.61 -14.68
C GLN A 104 7.19 -2.76 -13.67
N MET A 105 6.79 -1.56 -14.07
CA MET A 105 5.82 -0.77 -13.35
C MET A 105 4.45 -0.90 -14.05
N VAL A 106 3.43 -1.22 -13.28
CA VAL A 106 2.06 -1.39 -13.79
C VAL A 106 1.12 -0.45 -13.02
N PHE A 107 0.42 0.41 -13.75
CA PHE A 107 -0.65 1.22 -13.17
C PHE A 107 -2.01 0.58 -13.47
N VAL A 108 -2.79 0.37 -12.41
CA VAL A 108 -4.15 -0.16 -12.47
C VAL A 108 -5.10 0.92 -11.95
N ASP A 109 -6.14 1.25 -12.69
CA ASP A 109 -7.12 2.24 -12.27
C ASP A 109 -8.11 1.65 -11.25
N LYS A 110 -8.94 2.48 -10.64
CA LYS A 110 -9.93 2.08 -9.64
C LYS A 110 -10.96 1.06 -10.16
N ASP A 111 -11.20 1.02 -11.46
CA ASP A 111 -12.06 0.01 -12.11
C ASP A 111 -11.38 -1.35 -12.32
N GLY A 112 -10.14 -1.51 -11.88
CA GLY A 112 -9.37 -2.73 -12.03
C GLY A 112 -8.72 -2.92 -13.40
N VAL A 113 -8.83 -1.93 -14.29
CA VAL A 113 -8.25 -1.99 -15.64
C VAL A 113 -6.81 -1.51 -15.63
N VAL A 114 -5.92 -2.31 -16.21
CA VAL A 114 -4.51 -1.92 -16.43
C VAL A 114 -4.47 -0.80 -17.47
N LYS A 115 -3.95 0.35 -17.07
CA LYS A 115 -3.83 1.54 -17.95
C LYS A 115 -2.43 1.75 -18.47
N LEU A 116 -1.41 1.25 -17.79
CA LEU A 116 -0.03 1.51 -18.13
C LEU A 116 0.87 0.36 -17.70
N ARG A 117 1.80 -0.02 -18.57
CA ARG A 117 2.91 -0.94 -18.27
C ARG A 117 4.21 -0.33 -18.78
N LYS A 118 5.21 -0.21 -17.91
CA LYS A 118 6.51 0.36 -18.27
C LYS A 118 7.66 -0.57 -17.87
N PRO A 119 8.57 -0.88 -18.80
CA PRO A 119 9.76 -1.70 -18.54
C PRO A 119 10.92 -0.90 -17.96
N SER A 120 10.75 0.39 -17.74
CA SER A 120 11.73 1.31 -17.18
C SER A 120 11.09 2.27 -16.19
N PRO A 121 11.86 2.84 -15.24
CA PRO A 121 11.31 3.79 -14.27
C PRO A 121 10.69 5.03 -14.93
N TRP A 122 9.57 5.46 -14.37
CA TRP A 122 8.84 6.65 -14.77
C TRP A 122 8.77 7.66 -13.64
N SER A 123 8.89 8.94 -13.99
CA SER A 123 8.76 10.02 -13.02
C SER A 123 7.33 10.13 -12.50
N VAL A 124 7.19 10.60 -11.26
CA VAL A 124 5.88 10.88 -10.66
C VAL A 124 5.07 11.88 -11.49
N ARG A 125 5.74 12.83 -12.14
CA ARG A 125 5.09 13.79 -13.04
C ARG A 125 4.44 13.10 -14.25
N GLU A 126 5.12 12.15 -14.87
CA GLU A 126 4.57 11.39 -16.00
C GLU A 126 3.45 10.47 -15.57
N ILE A 127 3.62 9.79 -14.44
CA ILE A 127 2.59 8.94 -13.83
C ILE A 127 1.34 9.78 -13.52
N GLY A 128 1.50 10.90 -12.84
CA GLY A 128 0.41 11.80 -12.49
C GLY A 128 -0.36 12.30 -13.71
N ARG A 129 0.34 12.68 -14.77
CA ARG A 129 -0.29 13.08 -16.02
C ARG A 129 -1.10 11.96 -16.67
N SER A 130 -0.60 10.73 -16.61
CA SER A 130 -1.30 9.57 -17.14
C SER A 130 -2.57 9.28 -16.34
N ILE A 131 -2.51 9.38 -15.02
CA ILE A 131 -3.68 9.24 -14.14
C ILE A 131 -4.71 10.33 -14.45
N ASP A 132 -4.30 11.60 -14.52
CA ASP A 132 -5.18 12.75 -14.70
C ASP A 132 -5.95 12.72 -16.03
N LYS A 133 -5.46 11.98 -17.01
CA LYS A 133 -6.12 11.77 -18.32
C LYS A 133 -7.12 10.62 -18.33
N THR A 134 -7.20 9.82 -17.26
CA THR A 134 -8.19 8.74 -17.20
C THR A 134 -9.60 9.31 -16.98
N PRO A 135 -10.63 8.75 -17.61
CA PRO A 135 -12.01 9.23 -17.45
C PRO A 135 -12.50 9.25 -16.01
N LEU A 136 -12.10 8.26 -15.21
CA LEU A 136 -12.45 8.22 -13.78
C LEU A 136 -11.85 9.39 -13.01
N ARG A 137 -10.57 9.69 -13.23
CA ARG A 137 -9.91 10.81 -12.55
C ARG A 137 -10.48 12.16 -13.00
N GLU A 138 -10.74 12.34 -14.28
CA GLU A 138 -11.37 13.55 -14.79
C GLU A 138 -12.75 13.79 -14.17
N ARG A 139 -13.53 12.72 -13.95
CA ARG A 139 -14.80 12.79 -13.24
C ARG A 139 -14.63 13.22 -11.79
N GLU A 140 -13.70 12.59 -11.06
CA GLU A 140 -13.39 12.96 -9.67
C GLU A 140 -13.02 14.43 -9.53
N ILE A 141 -12.18 14.94 -10.44
CA ILE A 141 -11.79 16.36 -10.45
C ILE A 141 -12.99 17.28 -10.66
N ARG A 142 -13.88 16.93 -11.59
CA ARG A 142 -15.10 17.71 -11.82
C ARG A 142 -16.03 17.71 -10.60
N GLU A 143 -16.24 16.55 -9.99
CA GLU A 143 -17.09 16.39 -8.81
C GLU A 143 -16.55 17.20 -7.62
N ARG A 144 -15.25 17.19 -7.39
CA ARG A 144 -14.61 18.03 -6.35
C ARG A 144 -14.88 19.52 -6.58
N ARG A 145 -14.78 20.00 -7.82
CA ARG A 145 -15.03 21.40 -8.16
C ARG A 145 -16.49 21.82 -7.99
N GLN A 146 -17.41 20.88 -8.14
CA GLN A 146 -18.85 21.15 -7.97
C GLN A 146 -19.30 21.06 -6.51
N GLY A 147 -18.57 20.32 -5.67
CA GLY A 147 -18.83 20.18 -4.24
C GLY A 147 -18.14 21.21 -3.34
N SER A 148 -17.42 22.19 -3.92
CA SER A 148 -16.70 23.25 -3.18
C SER A 148 -17.49 24.54 -3.17
#